data_1503c26b3e9b4fca23751dd14c045b7d
#
_entry.id   1503c26b3e9b4fca23751dd14c045b7d
#
_cell.length_a   1.000
_cell.length_b   1.000
_cell.length_c   1.000
_cell.angle_alpha   90.00
_cell.angle_beta   90.00
_cell.angle_gamma   90.00
#
_symmetry.space_group_name_H-M   'P 1'
#
loop_
_entity.id
_entity.type
_entity.pdbx_description
1 polymer ?
#
loop_
_entity_poly.entity_id
_entity_poly.type
_entity_poly.pdbx_seq_one_letter_code
_entity_poly.pdbx_strand_id
1 'polypeptide(L)'
;MDLTGVYYTEVKGNYGWYGFYKGQLANRDWYYGPTIGYVLSNASGWWYINPETGLVDFNYTGMAENDYGIWYMNNGQIDFGYNGFVKQRPYKLDFGYDYYDLYAVTGGKADCNYDGILWTTIDGVSGWYGFIDGCLASDLTLMKKDDGTWWYVGENGMVDFTYTGRAQTVYGEYYIRNGQIDFGF
;
A
#
# COMPACT_ATOMS: atom_id res chain seq x y z
N MET A 1 -16.48 -22.52 -18.18
CA MET A 1 -16.85 -22.12 -16.80
C MET A 1 -15.68 -21.28 -16.30
N ASP A 2 -15.92 -20.05 -15.96
CA ASP A 2 -14.85 -19.13 -15.52
C ASP A 2 -14.57 -19.38 -14.04
N LEU A 3 -13.60 -20.26 -13.76
CA LEU A 3 -13.27 -20.67 -12.39
C LEU A 3 -12.48 -19.55 -11.73
N THR A 4 -13.13 -18.84 -10.81
CA THR A 4 -12.46 -17.84 -9.98
C THR A 4 -12.76 -18.13 -8.51
N GLY A 5 -11.73 -18.23 -7.65
CA GLY A 5 -11.87 -18.52 -6.23
C GLY A 5 -10.84 -19.49 -5.69
N VAL A 6 -11.09 -19.99 -4.49
CA VAL A 6 -10.19 -20.90 -3.75
C VAL A 6 -10.81 -22.30 -3.67
N TYR A 7 -10.04 -23.31 -4.09
CA TYR A 7 -10.50 -24.69 -4.17
C TYR A 7 -9.47 -25.67 -3.60
N TYR A 8 -9.93 -26.70 -2.88
CA TYR A 8 -9.08 -27.81 -2.49
C TYR A 8 -8.97 -28.79 -3.66
N THR A 9 -7.81 -28.90 -4.24
CA THR A 9 -7.58 -29.71 -5.44
C THR A 9 -6.14 -30.18 -5.56
N GLU A 10 -5.87 -31.01 -6.55
CA GLU A 10 -4.53 -31.43 -6.91
C GLU A 10 -3.97 -30.55 -8.04
N VAL A 11 -2.74 -30.02 -7.84
CA VAL A 11 -2.00 -29.30 -8.87
C VAL A 11 -0.59 -29.91 -8.94
N LYS A 12 -0.21 -30.41 -10.11
CA LYS A 12 1.11 -31.05 -10.36
C LYS A 12 1.46 -32.12 -9.32
N GLY A 13 0.50 -32.97 -8.94
CA GLY A 13 0.70 -34.06 -7.98
C GLY A 13 0.61 -33.68 -6.51
N ASN A 14 0.36 -32.43 -6.18
CA ASN A 14 0.25 -31.96 -4.80
C ASN A 14 -1.18 -31.51 -4.49
N TYR A 15 -1.76 -32.04 -3.41
CA TYR A 15 -3.07 -31.61 -2.90
C TYR A 15 -2.93 -30.39 -2.00
N GLY A 16 -3.83 -29.42 -2.17
CA GLY A 16 -3.85 -28.21 -1.35
C GLY A 16 -5.00 -27.26 -1.68
N TRP A 17 -5.09 -26.18 -0.93
CA TRP A 17 -5.97 -25.07 -1.26
C TRP A 17 -5.28 -24.15 -2.26
N TYR A 18 -5.81 -24.10 -3.48
CA TYR A 18 -5.26 -23.30 -4.58
C TYR A 18 -6.23 -22.21 -5.00
N GLY A 19 -5.67 -21.05 -5.32
CA GLY A 19 -6.41 -19.95 -5.94
C GLY A 19 -6.43 -20.08 -7.46
N PHE A 20 -7.60 -19.82 -8.03
CA PHE A 20 -7.78 -19.72 -9.48
C PHE A 20 -8.44 -18.40 -9.81
N TYR A 21 -7.93 -17.73 -10.83
CA TYR A 21 -8.49 -16.50 -11.37
C TYR A 21 -8.73 -16.66 -12.86
N LYS A 22 -10.00 -16.49 -13.28
CA LYS A 22 -10.44 -16.68 -14.69
C LYS A 22 -9.99 -18.01 -15.30
N GLY A 23 -10.08 -19.09 -14.52
CA GLY A 23 -9.73 -20.45 -14.95
C GLY A 23 -8.25 -20.79 -14.92
N GLN A 24 -7.38 -19.88 -14.52
CA GLN A 24 -5.94 -20.10 -14.41
C GLN A 24 -5.50 -20.15 -12.95
N LEU A 25 -4.47 -20.93 -12.65
CA LEU A 25 -3.84 -20.92 -11.34
C LEU A 25 -3.32 -19.51 -11.05
N ALA A 26 -3.69 -18.96 -9.89
CA ALA A 26 -3.29 -17.62 -9.47
C ALA A 26 -1.83 -17.61 -8.98
N ASN A 27 -0.91 -17.96 -9.89
CA ASN A 27 0.52 -17.92 -9.66
C ASN A 27 1.20 -16.92 -10.62
N ARG A 28 2.48 -16.69 -10.40
CA ARG A 28 3.26 -15.60 -10.98
C ARG A 28 3.56 -15.69 -12.48
N ASP A 29 3.27 -16.79 -13.15
CA ASP A 29 3.50 -16.93 -14.60
C ASP A 29 2.60 -16.01 -15.43
N TRP A 30 1.83 -15.18 -14.76
CA TRP A 30 0.96 -14.20 -15.39
C TRP A 30 1.67 -12.84 -15.50
N TYR A 31 1.95 -12.44 -16.72
CA TYR A 31 2.71 -11.20 -17.10
C TYR A 31 2.15 -9.89 -16.53
N TYR A 32 0.98 -9.91 -15.88
CA TYR A 32 0.29 -8.77 -15.26
C TYR A 32 -0.33 -9.13 -13.89
N GLY A 33 0.23 -10.10 -13.19
CA GLY A 33 -0.25 -10.45 -11.85
C GLY A 33 0.01 -9.34 -10.83
N PRO A 34 -0.76 -9.29 -9.72
CA PRO A 34 -0.59 -8.30 -8.68
C PRO A 34 0.82 -8.33 -8.09
N THR A 35 1.35 -7.16 -7.81
CA THR A 35 2.71 -6.99 -7.26
C THR A 35 2.82 -7.46 -5.81
N ILE A 36 1.70 -7.53 -5.09
CA ILE A 36 1.61 -7.83 -3.65
C ILE A 36 0.85 -9.13 -3.33
N GLY A 37 0.46 -9.92 -4.34
CA GLY A 37 -0.28 -11.18 -4.19
C GLY A 37 -1.80 -11.03 -4.32
N TYR A 38 -2.48 -12.17 -4.55
CA TYR A 38 -3.92 -12.20 -4.79
C TYR A 38 -4.72 -12.40 -3.51
N VAL A 39 -5.93 -11.82 -3.49
CA VAL A 39 -6.98 -12.17 -2.54
C VAL A 39 -8.14 -12.79 -3.30
N LEU A 40 -8.40 -14.06 -3.05
CA LEU A 40 -9.50 -14.80 -3.64
C LEU A 40 -10.41 -15.37 -2.56
N SER A 41 -11.68 -15.62 -2.91
CA SER A 41 -12.69 -16.09 -1.95
C SER A 41 -13.13 -17.53 -2.19
N ASN A 42 -13.65 -18.12 -1.13
CA ASN A 42 -14.52 -19.30 -1.14
C ASN A 42 -15.69 -19.10 -0.15
N ALA A 43 -16.46 -20.15 0.12
CA ALA A 43 -17.56 -20.09 1.07
C ALA A 43 -17.14 -19.74 2.52
N SER A 44 -15.85 -19.89 2.86
CA SER A 44 -15.32 -19.66 4.22
C SER A 44 -14.68 -18.28 4.40
N GLY A 45 -14.45 -17.52 3.33
CA GLY A 45 -13.87 -16.18 3.44
C GLY A 45 -12.96 -15.78 2.28
N TRP A 46 -12.19 -14.73 2.50
CA TRP A 46 -11.22 -14.14 1.57
C TRP A 46 -9.81 -14.52 2.01
N TRP A 47 -9.05 -15.13 1.10
CA TRP A 47 -7.77 -15.75 1.40
C TRP A 47 -6.63 -15.18 0.56
N TYR A 48 -5.48 -15.02 1.18
CA TYR A 48 -4.25 -14.68 0.48
C TYR A 48 -3.73 -15.87 -0.33
N ILE A 49 -3.42 -15.62 -1.59
CA ILE A 49 -2.82 -16.59 -2.49
C ILE A 49 -1.37 -16.20 -2.73
N ASN A 50 -0.46 -17.10 -2.38
CA ASN A 50 0.95 -16.92 -2.64
C ASN A 50 1.21 -16.90 -4.16
N PRO A 51 1.75 -15.79 -4.70
CA PRO A 51 1.91 -15.63 -6.15
C PRO A 51 2.97 -16.53 -6.77
N GLU A 52 3.82 -17.16 -5.98
CA GLU A 52 4.82 -18.11 -6.52
C GLU A 52 4.24 -19.50 -6.71
N THR A 53 3.36 -19.92 -5.83
CA THR A 53 2.86 -21.29 -5.77
C THR A 53 1.41 -21.44 -6.19
N GLY A 54 0.62 -20.37 -6.12
CA GLY A 54 -0.84 -20.41 -6.26
C GLY A 54 -1.56 -21.00 -5.04
N LEU A 55 -0.84 -21.35 -3.97
CA LEU A 55 -1.42 -21.89 -2.74
C LEU A 55 -1.94 -20.77 -1.84
N VAL A 56 -2.96 -21.08 -1.04
CA VAL A 56 -3.34 -20.28 0.11
C VAL A 56 -2.19 -20.31 1.12
N ASP A 57 -1.71 -19.14 1.54
CA ASP A 57 -0.78 -19.02 2.67
C ASP A 57 -1.53 -18.53 3.91
N PHE A 58 -1.81 -19.46 4.82
CA PHE A 58 -2.54 -19.20 6.05
C PHE A 58 -1.76 -18.41 7.11
N ASN A 59 -0.47 -18.15 6.87
CA ASN A 59 0.39 -17.41 7.81
C ASN A 59 0.73 -16.00 7.29
N TYR A 60 0.30 -15.66 6.08
CA TYR A 60 0.64 -14.38 5.48
C TYR A 60 0.01 -13.22 6.26
N THR A 61 0.82 -12.20 6.57
CA THR A 61 0.37 -10.93 7.12
C THR A 61 1.00 -9.80 6.31
N GLY A 62 0.19 -8.90 5.79
CA GLY A 62 0.62 -7.82 4.90
C GLY A 62 -0.48 -7.40 3.94
N MET A 63 -0.12 -6.64 2.89
CA MET A 63 -1.08 -6.17 1.88
C MET A 63 -1.20 -7.17 0.74
N ALA A 64 -2.42 -7.31 0.21
CA ALA A 64 -2.71 -8.10 -0.99
C ALA A 64 -3.90 -7.48 -1.74
N GLU A 65 -4.05 -7.78 -3.04
CA GLU A 65 -5.05 -7.10 -3.88
C GLU A 65 -6.02 -8.06 -4.55
N ASN A 66 -7.18 -7.52 -4.93
CA ASN A 66 -8.16 -8.13 -5.81
C ASN A 66 -8.89 -7.04 -6.62
N ASP A 67 -9.88 -7.44 -7.42
CA ASP A 67 -10.68 -6.51 -8.24
C ASP A 67 -11.42 -5.42 -7.43
N TYR A 68 -11.51 -5.56 -6.10
CA TYR A 68 -12.19 -4.61 -5.19
C TYR A 68 -11.23 -3.66 -4.48
N GLY A 69 -9.91 -3.87 -4.60
CA GLY A 69 -8.87 -3.03 -4.02
C GLY A 69 -7.76 -3.78 -3.31
N ILE A 70 -6.98 -3.04 -2.53
CA ILE A 70 -5.85 -3.54 -1.75
C ILE A 70 -6.31 -3.73 -0.30
N TRP A 71 -6.00 -4.88 0.30
CA TRP A 71 -6.52 -5.32 1.59
C TRP A 71 -5.40 -5.73 2.54
N TYR A 72 -5.59 -5.46 3.82
CA TYR A 72 -4.71 -5.98 4.87
C TYR A 72 -5.12 -7.42 5.22
N MET A 73 -4.14 -8.28 5.13
CA MET A 73 -4.26 -9.70 5.47
C MET A 73 -3.65 -9.94 6.84
N ASN A 74 -4.31 -10.73 7.65
CA ASN A 74 -3.84 -11.21 8.95
C ASN A 74 -4.06 -12.72 9.02
N ASN A 75 -2.97 -13.49 9.17
CA ASN A 75 -3.01 -14.95 9.12
C ASN A 75 -3.78 -15.48 7.88
N GLY A 76 -3.44 -14.97 6.72
CA GLY A 76 -3.96 -15.40 5.43
C GLY A 76 -5.38 -14.95 5.09
N GLN A 77 -6.08 -14.25 5.97
CA GLN A 77 -7.44 -13.72 5.75
C GLN A 77 -7.48 -12.18 5.79
N ILE A 78 -8.47 -11.58 5.10
CA ILE A 78 -8.71 -10.14 5.25
C ILE A 78 -9.11 -9.84 6.69
N ASP A 79 -8.42 -8.89 7.33
CA ASP A 79 -8.81 -8.35 8.63
C ASP A 79 -9.60 -7.04 8.42
N PHE A 80 -10.91 -7.16 8.34
CA PHE A 80 -11.83 -6.02 8.19
C PHE A 80 -11.88 -5.09 9.42
N GLY A 81 -11.28 -5.48 10.54
CA GLY A 81 -11.20 -4.65 11.75
C GLY A 81 -9.95 -3.79 11.81
N TYR A 82 -8.97 -4.04 10.95
CA TYR A 82 -7.70 -3.34 10.99
C TYR A 82 -7.83 -1.87 10.55
N ASN A 83 -7.28 -0.96 11.37
CA ASN A 83 -7.12 0.46 11.07
C ASN A 83 -5.71 0.87 11.47
N GLY A 84 -4.97 1.47 10.54
CA GLY A 84 -3.59 1.86 10.79
C GLY A 84 -2.76 1.98 9.52
N PHE A 85 -1.45 1.82 9.68
CA PHE A 85 -0.51 1.89 8.56
C PHE A 85 0.19 0.56 8.38
N VAL A 86 0.34 0.13 7.14
CA VAL A 86 1.05 -1.10 6.79
C VAL A 86 2.19 -0.79 5.85
N LYS A 87 3.40 -1.11 6.29
CA LYS A 87 4.60 -1.04 5.45
C LYS A 87 4.73 -2.33 4.66
N GLN A 88 4.68 -2.23 3.37
CA GLN A 88 4.75 -3.36 2.47
C GLN A 88 5.87 -3.17 1.46
N ARG A 89 6.74 -4.17 1.33
CA ARG A 89 7.69 -4.21 0.22
C ARG A 89 6.94 -4.63 -1.03
N PRO A 90 6.92 -3.82 -2.11
CA PRO A 90 6.37 -4.28 -3.38
C PRO A 90 7.15 -5.51 -3.82
N TYR A 91 6.47 -6.50 -4.34
CA TYR A 91 7.08 -7.74 -4.79
C TYR A 91 8.09 -7.45 -5.90
N LYS A 92 9.40 -7.70 -5.61
CA LYS A 92 10.54 -7.60 -6.54
C LYS A 92 10.43 -6.55 -7.67
N LEU A 93 10.86 -5.35 -7.38
CA LEU A 93 11.52 -4.56 -8.42
C LEU A 93 12.98 -5.00 -8.48
N ASP A 94 13.41 -5.55 -9.60
CA ASP A 94 14.75 -6.08 -9.87
C ASP A 94 15.87 -5.01 -9.88
N PHE A 95 15.58 -3.79 -9.42
CA PHE A 95 16.48 -2.64 -9.51
C PHE A 95 17.28 -2.34 -8.24
N GLY A 96 17.26 -3.22 -7.24
CA GLY A 96 18.17 -3.13 -6.08
C GLY A 96 17.88 -1.98 -5.09
N TYR A 97 16.77 -1.28 -5.20
CA TYR A 97 16.34 -0.28 -4.24
C TYR A 97 15.38 -0.90 -3.23
N ASP A 98 15.65 -0.68 -1.94
CA ASP A 98 14.73 -1.03 -0.86
C ASP A 98 13.59 0.01 -0.79
N TYR A 99 12.66 -0.09 -1.73
CA TYR A 99 11.46 0.73 -1.75
C TYR A 99 10.35 0.01 -0.97
N TYR A 100 9.70 0.73 -0.05
CA TYR A 100 8.55 0.25 0.71
C TYR A 100 7.38 1.20 0.48
N ASP A 101 6.23 0.64 0.11
CA ASP A 101 4.98 1.37 0.16
C ASP A 101 4.44 1.36 1.58
N LEU A 102 4.00 2.49 2.07
CA LEU A 102 3.28 2.62 3.33
C LEU A 102 1.82 2.96 3.03
N TYR A 103 0.94 2.00 3.29
CA TYR A 103 -0.48 2.12 3.05
C TYR A 103 -1.22 2.61 4.28
N ALA A 104 -2.06 3.65 4.12
CA ALA A 104 -3.10 3.97 5.08
C ALA A 104 -4.26 2.99 4.91
N VAL A 105 -4.66 2.30 5.98
CA VAL A 105 -5.67 1.25 5.95
C VAL A 105 -6.81 1.59 6.92
N THR A 106 -8.05 1.51 6.43
CA THR A 106 -9.26 1.69 7.22
C THR A 106 -10.23 0.55 6.96
N GLY A 107 -10.68 -0.14 8.02
CA GLY A 107 -11.57 -1.30 7.87
C GLY A 107 -10.95 -2.41 7.03
N GLY A 108 -9.64 -2.62 7.14
CA GLY A 108 -8.90 -3.62 6.40
C GLY A 108 -8.60 -3.25 4.94
N LYS A 109 -9.10 -2.13 4.42
CA LYS A 109 -8.90 -1.70 3.04
C LYS A 109 -7.93 -0.53 2.97
N ALA A 110 -6.97 -0.58 2.04
CA ALA A 110 -6.11 0.57 1.75
C ALA A 110 -6.94 1.72 1.16
N ASP A 111 -6.77 2.91 1.69
CA ASP A 111 -7.37 4.12 1.15
C ASP A 111 -6.44 4.74 0.12
N CYS A 112 -6.47 4.20 -1.10
CA CYS A 112 -5.63 4.67 -2.20
C CYS A 112 -6.06 6.04 -2.77
N ASN A 113 -7.06 6.70 -2.18
CA ASN A 113 -7.49 8.05 -2.58
C ASN A 113 -7.19 9.10 -1.51
N TYR A 114 -6.53 8.71 -0.41
CA TYR A 114 -6.20 9.66 0.63
C TYR A 114 -5.02 10.53 0.22
N ASP A 115 -5.27 11.82 0.05
CA ASP A 115 -4.26 12.85 -0.16
C ASP A 115 -4.33 13.85 1.00
N GLY A 116 -3.24 14.01 1.74
CA GLY A 116 -3.25 14.96 2.84
C GLY A 116 -2.15 14.76 3.86
N ILE A 117 -2.25 15.51 4.95
CA ILE A 117 -1.30 15.45 6.07
C ILE A 117 -2.02 14.94 7.30
N LEU A 118 -1.46 13.89 7.92
CA LEU A 118 -2.03 13.21 9.07
C LEU A 118 -1.01 13.13 10.22
N TRP A 119 -1.47 13.39 11.46
CA TRP A 119 -0.65 13.08 12.65
C TRP A 119 -0.74 11.60 12.96
N THR A 120 0.41 10.94 12.93
CA THR A 120 0.49 9.51 13.23
C THR A 120 1.87 9.08 13.72
N THR A 121 2.04 7.80 14.02
CA THR A 121 3.32 7.19 14.40
C THR A 121 3.70 6.13 13.37
N ILE A 122 4.85 6.30 12.75
CA ILE A 122 5.41 5.36 11.78
C ILE A 122 6.79 4.93 12.28
N ASP A 123 7.02 3.62 12.39
CA ASP A 123 8.26 3.01 12.90
C ASP A 123 8.69 3.60 14.30
N GLY A 124 7.70 3.89 15.15
CA GLY A 124 7.93 4.46 16.49
C GLY A 124 8.18 5.97 16.53
N VAL A 125 8.18 6.66 15.39
CA VAL A 125 8.35 8.11 15.30
C VAL A 125 6.99 8.76 15.11
N SER A 126 6.57 9.61 16.05
CA SER A 126 5.31 10.35 15.97
C SER A 126 5.52 11.70 15.30
N GLY A 127 4.63 12.06 14.37
CA GLY A 127 4.74 13.31 13.63
C GLY A 127 3.60 13.54 12.66
N TRP A 128 3.67 14.65 11.95
CA TRP A 128 2.80 14.92 10.82
C TRP A 128 3.42 14.32 9.54
N TYR A 129 2.69 13.44 8.88
CA TYR A 129 3.13 12.76 7.67
C TYR A 129 2.22 13.09 6.50
N GLY A 130 2.82 13.26 5.32
CA GLY A 130 2.09 13.47 4.07
C GLY A 130 1.82 12.17 3.35
N PHE A 131 0.63 12.05 2.76
CA PHE A 131 0.19 10.90 1.96
C PHE A 131 -0.32 11.37 0.60
N ILE A 132 0.03 10.65 -0.45
CA ILE A 132 -0.43 10.82 -1.83
C ILE A 132 -0.95 9.47 -2.30
N ASP A 133 -2.18 9.43 -2.83
CA ASP A 133 -2.84 8.18 -3.26
C ASP A 133 -2.78 7.08 -2.19
N GLY A 134 -2.93 7.46 -0.91
CA GLY A 134 -2.91 6.55 0.23
C GLY A 134 -1.52 6.02 0.61
N CYS A 135 -0.47 6.43 -0.09
CA CYS A 135 0.90 6.05 0.19
C CYS A 135 1.69 7.22 0.82
N LEU A 136 2.66 6.89 1.68
CA LEU A 136 3.53 7.91 2.27
C LEU A 136 4.24 8.69 1.16
N ALA A 137 4.17 10.01 1.21
CA ALA A 137 4.91 10.88 0.29
C ALA A 137 6.43 10.71 0.54
N SER A 138 7.12 10.10 -0.42
CA SER A 138 8.55 9.81 -0.32
C SER A 138 9.44 10.84 -1.01
N ASP A 139 8.83 11.74 -1.79
CA ASP A 139 9.54 12.80 -2.50
C ASP A 139 9.28 14.15 -1.86
N LEU A 140 10.25 15.05 -1.99
CA LEU A 140 10.11 16.44 -1.56
C LEU A 140 8.88 17.07 -2.21
N THR A 141 7.87 17.41 -1.41
CA THR A 141 6.62 17.93 -1.95
C THR A 141 5.96 18.95 -1.04
N LEU A 142 4.96 19.63 -1.59
CA LEU A 142 4.07 20.50 -0.84
C LEU A 142 2.71 19.82 -0.73
N MET A 143 2.19 19.73 0.47
CA MET A 143 0.91 19.13 0.73
C MET A 143 -0.01 20.04 1.50
N LYS A 144 -1.29 19.96 1.18
CA LYS A 144 -2.32 20.74 1.84
C LYS A 144 -2.88 19.96 3.03
N LYS A 145 -2.95 20.62 4.18
CA LYS A 145 -3.64 20.11 5.36
C LYS A 145 -5.13 20.44 5.30
N ASP A 146 -5.98 19.74 6.07
CA ASP A 146 -7.44 19.96 6.14
C ASP A 146 -7.84 21.40 6.47
N ASP A 147 -7.00 22.13 7.22
CA ASP A 147 -7.21 23.56 7.52
C ASP A 147 -6.90 24.51 6.36
N GLY A 148 -6.48 23.97 5.22
CA GLY A 148 -6.17 24.72 4.01
C GLY A 148 -4.73 25.24 3.93
N THR A 149 -3.90 25.02 4.94
CA THR A 149 -2.49 25.43 4.95
C THR A 149 -1.64 24.47 4.10
N TRP A 150 -0.60 25.00 3.46
CA TRP A 150 0.35 24.23 2.67
C TRP A 150 1.67 24.05 3.41
N TRP A 151 2.12 22.81 3.49
CA TRP A 151 3.30 22.42 4.23
C TRP A 151 4.31 21.69 3.35
N TYR A 152 5.58 21.91 3.66
CA TYR A 152 6.69 21.20 3.05
C TYR A 152 6.87 19.83 3.72
N VAL A 153 6.87 18.79 2.90
CA VAL A 153 7.07 17.40 3.30
C VAL A 153 8.44 16.95 2.78
N GLY A 154 9.28 16.48 3.69
CA GLY A 154 10.63 16.00 3.38
C GLY A 154 10.64 14.58 2.80
N GLU A 155 11.83 14.12 2.42
CA GLU A 155 12.05 12.80 1.78
C GLU A 155 11.60 11.60 2.64
N ASN A 156 11.48 11.79 3.96
CA ASN A 156 10.98 10.77 4.88
C ASN A 156 9.45 10.79 5.05
N GLY A 157 8.75 11.59 4.26
CA GLY A 157 7.30 11.78 4.32
C GLY A 157 6.83 12.65 5.48
N MET A 158 7.73 13.18 6.33
CA MET A 158 7.36 14.05 7.45
C MET A 158 7.30 15.51 7.03
N VAL A 159 6.38 16.25 7.66
CA VAL A 159 6.36 17.72 7.57
C VAL A 159 7.60 18.25 8.28
N ASP A 160 8.41 19.01 7.56
CA ASP A 160 9.57 19.71 8.13
C ASP A 160 9.22 21.16 8.51
N PHE A 161 8.88 21.36 9.76
CA PHE A 161 8.53 22.68 10.34
C PHE A 161 9.72 23.63 10.41
N THR A 162 10.94 23.18 10.16
CA THR A 162 12.16 23.98 10.29
C THR A 162 12.70 24.44 8.94
N TYR A 163 12.27 23.79 7.85
CA TYR A 163 12.77 24.08 6.53
C TYR A 163 12.49 25.54 6.12
N THR A 164 13.54 26.24 5.72
CA THR A 164 13.44 27.58 5.15
C THR A 164 14.37 27.66 3.94
N GLY A 165 13.80 27.96 2.78
CA GLY A 165 14.52 28.00 1.52
C GLY A 165 13.62 27.80 0.31
N ARG A 166 14.22 27.68 -0.86
CA ARG A 166 13.50 27.36 -2.10
C ARG A 166 13.32 25.85 -2.22
N ALA A 167 12.11 25.43 -2.56
CA ALA A 167 11.78 24.04 -2.81
C ALA A 167 11.20 23.87 -4.22
N GLN A 168 11.76 22.96 -5.00
CA GLN A 168 11.20 22.55 -6.29
C GLN A 168 10.16 21.47 -6.03
N THR A 169 8.96 21.67 -6.54
CA THR A 169 7.84 20.75 -6.39
C THR A 169 7.21 20.44 -7.74
N VAL A 170 6.30 19.50 -7.79
CA VAL A 170 5.51 19.22 -9.01
C VAL A 170 4.66 20.41 -9.47
N TYR A 171 4.39 21.36 -8.56
CA TYR A 171 3.61 22.58 -8.85
C TYR A 171 4.49 23.79 -9.23
N GLY A 172 5.84 23.63 -9.20
CA GLY A 172 6.80 24.69 -9.46
C GLY A 172 7.74 24.96 -8.28
N GLU A 173 8.50 26.06 -8.39
CA GLU A 173 9.41 26.51 -7.34
C GLU A 173 8.69 27.47 -6.38
N TYR A 174 8.79 27.19 -5.09
CA TYR A 174 8.23 28.00 -4.01
C TYR A 174 9.29 28.35 -2.97
N TYR A 175 9.12 29.50 -2.31
CA TYR A 175 9.89 29.80 -1.10
C TYR A 175 9.13 29.31 0.12
N ILE A 176 9.82 28.52 0.93
CA ILE A 176 9.29 27.94 2.17
C ILE A 176 9.90 28.66 3.34
N ARG A 177 9.09 28.99 4.33
CA ARG A 177 9.53 29.57 5.61
C ARG A 177 8.92 28.79 6.76
N ASN A 178 9.79 28.21 7.62
CA ASN A 178 9.35 27.38 8.74
C ASN A 178 8.34 26.29 8.30
N GLY A 179 8.65 25.60 7.22
CA GLY A 179 7.83 24.51 6.69
C GLY A 179 6.58 24.92 5.91
N GLN A 180 6.22 26.20 5.84
CA GLN A 180 5.04 26.68 5.11
C GLN A 180 5.43 27.47 3.85
N ILE A 181 4.53 27.49 2.85
CA ILE A 181 4.73 28.38 1.68
C ILE A 181 4.66 29.83 2.14
N ASP A 182 5.67 30.61 1.76
CA ASP A 182 5.66 32.04 1.89
C ASP A 182 5.26 32.70 0.55
N PHE A 183 3.99 33.11 0.44
CA PHE A 183 3.46 33.77 -0.74
C PHE A 183 3.92 35.25 -0.89
N GLY A 184 4.66 35.78 0.07
CA GLY A 184 5.15 37.17 0.08
C GLY A 184 6.56 37.34 -0.48
N PHE A 185 7.15 36.28 -1.06
CA PHE A 185 8.53 36.29 -1.54
C PHE A 185 8.60 36.30 -3.06
#